data_2421d186e1cbba5e40db3783845330eb
#
_entry.id   2421d186e1cbba5e40db3783845330eb
#
_cell.length_a   1.000
_cell.length_b   1.000
_cell.length_c   1.000
_cell.angle_alpha   90.00
_cell.angle_beta   90.00
_cell.angle_gamma   90.00
#
_symmetry.space_group_name_H-M   'P 1'
#
loop_
_entity.id
_entity.type
_entity.pdbx_description
1 polymer ?
#
loop_
_entity_poly.entity_id
_entity_poly.type
_entity_poly.pdbx_seq_one_letter_code
_entity_poly.pdbx_strand_id
1 'polypeptide(L)'
;MRKLVFLIGGLLLAQNQGPPPGMRCPQRTLVLFERGPNWEKAHEVVPRHFSYMLQQMKSGKVLSAGPMADTRTAAAVFASSDWAEVDAILKDEPFTHEGVLTISRHDVWNACEAAP
;
A
#
# COMPACT_ATOMS: atom_id res chain seq x y z
N MET A 1 -33.79 19.40 13.69
CA MET A 1 -33.69 18.20 12.84
C MET A 1 -33.34 18.51 11.39
N ARG A 2 -34.05 19.44 10.72
CA ARG A 2 -33.70 19.80 9.33
C ARG A 2 -32.29 20.36 9.16
N LYS A 3 -31.81 21.15 10.13
CA LYS A 3 -30.45 21.70 10.10
C LYS A 3 -29.36 20.61 10.22
N LEU A 4 -29.63 19.56 10.99
CA LEU A 4 -28.69 18.46 11.16
C LEU A 4 -28.54 17.63 9.87
N VAL A 5 -29.67 17.32 9.22
CA VAL A 5 -29.69 16.60 7.96
C VAL A 5 -29.00 17.40 6.85
N PHE A 6 -29.20 18.71 6.82
CA PHE A 6 -28.56 19.60 5.86
C PHE A 6 -27.04 19.67 6.05
N LEU A 7 -26.56 19.69 7.29
CA LEU A 7 -25.13 19.68 7.61
C LEU A 7 -24.47 18.36 7.18
N ILE A 8 -25.15 17.23 7.39
CA ILE A 8 -24.66 15.92 6.94
C ILE A 8 -24.59 15.88 5.41
N GLY A 9 -25.60 16.39 4.73
CA GLY A 9 -25.60 16.47 3.27
C GLY A 9 -24.49 17.36 2.75
N GLY A 10 -24.21 18.50 3.40
CA GLY A 10 -23.11 19.38 3.04
C GLY A 10 -21.73 18.75 3.22
N LEU A 11 -21.55 17.99 4.30
CA LEU A 11 -20.31 17.24 4.55
C LEU A 11 -20.08 16.16 3.49
N LEU A 12 -21.10 15.39 3.14
CA LEU A 12 -21.00 14.37 2.11
C LEU A 12 -20.69 14.97 0.74
N LEU A 13 -21.31 16.10 0.39
CA LEU A 13 -21.02 16.81 -0.85
C LEU A 13 -19.58 17.31 -0.89
N ALA A 14 -19.06 17.86 0.23
CA ALA A 14 -17.68 18.31 0.32
C ALA A 14 -16.70 17.16 0.12
N GLN A 15 -16.98 15.98 0.70
CA GLN A 15 -16.14 14.78 0.52
C GLN A 15 -16.16 14.28 -0.93
N ASN A 16 -17.27 14.46 -1.65
CA ASN A 16 -17.44 14.01 -3.03
C ASN A 16 -16.91 15.00 -4.07
N GLN A 17 -16.51 16.20 -3.66
CA GLN A 17 -16.00 17.23 -4.57
C GLN A 17 -14.52 17.06 -4.91
N GLY A 18 -13.88 16.03 -4.37
CA GLY A 18 -12.47 15.79 -4.60
C GLY A 18 -11.54 16.64 -3.74
N PRO A 19 -10.23 16.53 -3.95
CA PRO A 19 -9.24 17.25 -3.17
C PRO A 19 -9.21 18.73 -3.51
N PRO A 20 -8.65 19.59 -2.61
CA PRO A 20 -8.46 21.00 -2.88
C PRO A 20 -7.52 21.25 -4.05
N PRO A 21 -7.52 22.45 -4.66
CA PRO A 21 -6.59 22.80 -5.74
C PRO A 21 -5.12 22.57 -5.33
N GLY A 22 -4.33 22.08 -6.26
CA GLY A 22 -2.92 21.79 -6.02
C GLY A 22 -2.65 20.45 -5.35
N MET A 23 -3.71 19.66 -5.10
CA MET A 23 -3.61 18.33 -4.49
C MET A 23 -4.34 17.30 -5.36
N ARG A 24 -3.84 16.09 -5.34
CA ARG A 24 -4.54 14.93 -5.90
C ARG A 24 -4.49 13.79 -4.90
N CYS A 25 -5.53 12.93 -4.89
CA CYS A 25 -5.63 11.82 -3.96
C CYS A 25 -5.95 10.53 -4.73
N PRO A 26 -5.01 9.99 -5.52
CA PRO A 26 -5.26 8.74 -6.23
C PRO A 26 -5.45 7.60 -5.25
N GLN A 27 -6.31 6.64 -5.63
CA GLN A 27 -6.48 5.43 -4.85
C GLN A 27 -5.32 4.47 -5.10
N ARG A 28 -4.72 4.00 -4.01
CA ARG A 28 -3.60 3.06 -3.99
C ARG A 28 -3.96 1.89 -3.08
N THR A 29 -3.17 0.83 -3.12
CA THR A 29 -3.25 -0.21 -2.10
C THR A 29 -2.08 -0.03 -1.14
N LEU A 30 -2.39 0.08 0.14
CA LEU A 30 -1.40 0.05 1.22
C LEU A 30 -1.40 -1.35 1.81
N VAL A 31 -0.22 -1.97 1.87
CA VAL A 31 -0.05 -3.30 2.45
C VAL A 31 0.90 -3.21 3.63
N LEU A 32 0.49 -3.77 4.76
CA LEU A 32 1.31 -3.90 5.94
C LEU A 32 1.72 -5.35 6.12
N PHE A 33 2.97 -5.54 6.49
CA PHE A 33 3.57 -6.87 6.67
C PHE A 33 4.09 -7.03 8.08
N GLU A 34 4.13 -8.26 8.53
CA GLU A 34 4.80 -8.67 9.75
C GLU A 34 5.72 -9.85 9.46
N ARG A 35 6.59 -10.18 10.39
CA ARG A 35 7.48 -11.34 10.24
C ARG A 35 6.66 -12.61 10.10
N GLY A 36 7.00 -13.40 9.08
CA GLY A 36 6.33 -14.65 8.80
C GLY A 36 6.98 -15.83 9.52
N PRO A 37 6.40 -17.03 9.33
CA PRO A 37 6.89 -18.25 9.98
C PRO A 37 8.32 -18.63 9.58
N ASN A 38 8.81 -18.14 8.45
CA ASN A 38 10.15 -18.43 7.93
C ASN A 38 11.08 -17.21 7.99
N TRP A 39 10.86 -16.34 8.97
CA TRP A 39 11.68 -15.13 9.13
C TRP A 39 13.17 -15.42 9.20
N GLU A 40 13.57 -16.56 9.78
CA GLU A 40 14.95 -16.97 9.87
C GLU A 40 15.63 -17.13 8.50
N LYS A 41 14.86 -17.29 7.44
CA LYS A 41 15.37 -17.35 6.06
C LYS A 41 15.59 -16.00 5.41
N ALA A 42 15.27 -14.90 6.09
CA ALA A 42 15.30 -13.56 5.51
C ALA A 42 16.65 -13.25 4.85
N HIS A 43 17.75 -13.52 5.54
CA HIS A 43 19.08 -13.22 5.04
C HIS A 43 19.37 -13.91 3.70
N GLU A 44 18.95 -15.15 3.56
CA GLU A 44 19.10 -15.95 2.35
C GLU A 44 18.27 -15.44 1.20
N VAL A 45 17.07 -14.93 1.47
CA VAL A 45 16.07 -14.51 0.47
C VAL A 45 16.27 -13.05 0.03
N VAL A 46 16.92 -12.22 0.85
CA VAL A 46 17.08 -10.77 0.62
C VAL A 46 17.54 -10.41 -0.80
N PRO A 47 18.56 -11.06 -1.40
CA PRO A 47 18.99 -10.66 -2.75
C PRO A 47 17.89 -10.80 -3.80
N ARG A 48 17.11 -11.88 -3.75
CA ARG A 48 16.00 -12.10 -4.67
C ARG A 48 14.84 -11.15 -4.40
N HIS A 49 14.58 -10.88 -3.13
CA HIS A 49 13.56 -9.91 -2.70
C HIS A 49 13.88 -8.51 -3.25
N PHE A 50 15.09 -8.01 -3.05
CA PHE A 50 15.46 -6.69 -3.55
C PHE A 50 15.42 -6.60 -5.07
N SER A 51 15.90 -7.61 -5.77
CA SER A 51 15.87 -7.64 -7.22
C SER A 51 14.43 -7.56 -7.75
N TYR A 52 13.54 -8.35 -7.16
CA TYR A 52 12.11 -8.36 -7.54
C TYR A 52 11.45 -7.01 -7.26
N MET A 53 11.62 -6.48 -6.04
CA MET A 53 11.00 -5.22 -5.65
C MET A 53 11.51 -4.05 -6.48
N LEU A 54 12.80 -3.99 -6.77
CA LEU A 54 13.36 -2.95 -7.63
C LEU A 54 12.75 -2.99 -9.02
N GLN A 55 12.54 -4.16 -9.58
CA GLN A 55 11.89 -4.32 -10.87
C GLN A 55 10.44 -3.82 -10.84
N GLN A 56 9.70 -4.14 -9.79
CA GLN A 56 8.32 -3.65 -9.62
C GLN A 56 8.28 -2.13 -9.46
N MET A 57 9.26 -1.54 -8.80
CA MET A 57 9.38 -0.08 -8.66
C MET A 57 9.70 0.57 -10.00
N LYS A 58 10.63 0.00 -10.77
CA LYS A 58 10.98 0.51 -12.11
C LYS A 58 9.80 0.44 -13.07
N SER A 59 8.96 -0.56 -12.96
CA SER A 59 7.75 -0.69 -13.79
C SER A 59 6.58 0.16 -13.30
N GLY A 60 6.73 0.88 -12.18
CA GLY A 60 5.69 1.74 -11.62
C GLY A 60 4.58 1.02 -10.86
N LYS A 61 4.71 -0.29 -10.63
CA LYS A 61 3.70 -1.07 -9.91
C LYS A 61 3.80 -0.92 -8.41
N VAL A 62 5.01 -0.77 -7.88
CA VAL A 62 5.27 -0.47 -6.48
C VAL A 62 5.85 0.94 -6.40
N LEU A 63 5.23 1.80 -5.62
CA LEU A 63 5.63 3.21 -5.51
C LEU A 63 6.64 3.40 -4.38
N SER A 64 6.46 2.69 -3.28
CA SER A 64 7.33 2.78 -2.12
C SER A 64 7.18 1.51 -1.30
N ALA A 65 8.26 1.05 -0.69
CA ALA A 65 8.25 -0.12 0.18
C ALA A 65 9.47 -0.11 1.09
N GLY A 66 9.33 -0.67 2.28
CA GLY A 66 10.44 -0.80 3.19
C GLY A 66 10.02 -1.22 4.59
N PRO A 67 11.02 -1.60 5.41
CA PRO A 67 10.77 -1.93 6.81
C PRO A 67 10.50 -0.68 7.63
N MET A 68 9.72 -0.84 8.70
CA MET A 68 9.62 0.18 9.74
C MET A 68 10.97 0.31 10.47
N ALA A 69 11.16 1.44 11.16
CA ALA A 69 12.41 1.71 11.86
C ALA A 69 12.80 0.62 12.86
N ASP A 70 11.81 -0.05 13.46
CA ASP A 70 12.03 -1.16 14.40
C ASP A 70 12.34 -2.51 13.70
N THR A 71 12.24 -2.57 12.37
CA THR A 71 12.45 -3.75 11.54
C THR A 71 11.52 -4.95 11.81
N ARG A 72 10.46 -4.77 12.61
CA ARG A 72 9.50 -5.85 12.91
C ARG A 72 8.36 -5.92 11.92
N THR A 73 7.99 -4.79 11.38
CA THR A 73 6.92 -4.64 10.41
C THR A 73 7.47 -3.94 9.18
N ALA A 74 6.71 -4.01 8.09
CA ALA A 74 7.07 -3.37 6.84
C ALA A 74 5.79 -2.86 6.16
N ALA A 75 5.95 -1.97 5.21
CA ALA A 75 4.84 -1.44 4.42
C ALA A 75 5.24 -1.36 2.96
N ALA A 76 4.23 -1.45 2.08
CA ALA A 76 4.39 -1.19 0.65
C ALA A 76 3.17 -0.45 0.13
N VAL A 77 3.39 0.46 -0.80
CA VAL A 77 2.34 1.19 -1.51
C VAL A 77 2.36 0.75 -2.97
N PHE A 78 1.24 0.20 -3.43
CA PHE A 78 1.06 -0.26 -4.80
C PHE A 78 0.26 0.77 -5.60
N ALA A 79 0.63 0.96 -6.86
CA ALA A 79 -0.05 1.91 -7.73
C ALA A 79 -1.51 1.55 -7.98
N SER A 80 -1.82 0.25 -8.09
CA SER A 80 -3.18 -0.24 -8.29
C SER A 80 -3.97 -0.26 -7.00
N SER A 81 -5.27 0.03 -7.08
CA SER A 81 -6.23 -0.18 -5.99
C SER A 81 -6.97 -1.51 -6.11
N ASP A 82 -6.69 -2.29 -7.16
CA ASP A 82 -7.29 -3.60 -7.36
C ASP A 82 -6.47 -4.66 -6.63
N TRP A 83 -7.09 -5.27 -5.62
CA TRP A 83 -6.41 -6.28 -4.82
C TRP A 83 -5.94 -7.48 -5.65
N ALA A 84 -6.69 -7.89 -6.66
CA ALA A 84 -6.30 -9.03 -7.50
C ALA A 84 -4.95 -8.78 -8.19
N GLU A 85 -4.71 -7.55 -8.66
CA GLU A 85 -3.42 -7.18 -9.25
C GLU A 85 -2.30 -7.15 -8.21
N VAL A 86 -2.56 -6.58 -7.05
CA VAL A 86 -1.58 -6.47 -5.96
C VAL A 86 -1.24 -7.86 -5.41
N ASP A 87 -2.24 -8.69 -5.19
CA ASP A 87 -2.07 -10.06 -4.71
C ASP A 87 -1.22 -10.90 -5.68
N ALA A 88 -1.43 -10.73 -6.99
CA ALA A 88 -0.62 -11.40 -8.01
C ALA A 88 0.86 -11.02 -7.92
N ILE A 89 1.15 -9.75 -7.68
CA ILE A 89 2.54 -9.29 -7.48
C ILE A 89 3.12 -9.91 -6.20
N LEU A 90 2.36 -9.91 -5.10
CA LEU A 90 2.83 -10.41 -3.82
C LEU A 90 3.02 -11.92 -3.79
N LYS A 91 2.24 -12.68 -4.55
CA LYS A 91 2.41 -14.13 -4.65
C LYS A 91 3.76 -14.55 -5.21
N ASP A 92 4.32 -13.74 -6.10
CA ASP A 92 5.62 -14.00 -6.72
C ASP A 92 6.77 -13.28 -6.00
N GLU A 93 6.45 -12.41 -5.04
CA GLU A 93 7.44 -11.69 -4.28
C GLU A 93 8.13 -12.64 -3.30
N PRO A 94 9.48 -12.77 -3.35
CA PRO A 94 10.19 -13.81 -2.61
C PRO A 94 9.95 -13.83 -1.10
N PHE A 95 9.89 -12.68 -0.43
CA PHE A 95 9.61 -12.67 1.01
C PHE A 95 8.22 -13.18 1.33
N THR A 96 7.23 -12.77 0.57
CA THR A 96 5.83 -13.19 0.77
C THR A 96 5.64 -14.64 0.34
N HIS A 97 6.19 -15.00 -0.81
CA HIS A 97 6.08 -16.34 -1.35
C HIS A 97 6.69 -17.41 -0.42
N GLU A 98 7.83 -17.11 0.17
CA GLU A 98 8.57 -18.06 1.02
C GLU A 98 8.22 -17.93 2.50
N GLY A 99 7.26 -17.11 2.86
CA GLY A 99 6.81 -16.98 4.25
C GLY A 99 7.78 -16.25 5.17
N VAL A 100 8.69 -15.46 4.61
CA VAL A 100 9.59 -14.60 5.38
C VAL A 100 8.81 -13.43 5.97
N LEU A 101 7.89 -12.85 5.17
CA LEU A 101 6.90 -11.88 5.61
C LEU A 101 5.50 -12.42 5.33
N THR A 102 4.55 -12.03 6.16
CA THR A 102 3.13 -12.26 5.94
C THR A 102 2.39 -10.94 5.91
N ILE A 103 1.29 -10.91 5.15
CA ILE A 103 0.44 -9.74 5.06
C ILE A 103 -0.40 -9.67 6.33
N SER A 104 -0.25 -8.60 7.12
CA SER A 104 -1.06 -8.38 8.31
C SER A 104 -2.33 -7.59 8.00
N ARG A 105 -2.26 -6.69 7.01
CA ARG A 105 -3.39 -5.85 6.62
C ARG A 105 -3.18 -5.29 5.23
N HIS A 106 -4.26 -5.10 4.49
CA HIS A 106 -4.25 -4.30 3.25
C HIS A 106 -5.51 -3.47 3.16
N ASP A 107 -5.37 -2.27 2.61
CA ASP A 107 -6.47 -1.34 2.43
C ASP A 107 -6.31 -0.55 1.14
N VAL A 108 -7.44 -0.15 0.56
CA VAL A 108 -7.43 0.90 -0.46
C VAL A 108 -7.26 2.24 0.27
N TRP A 109 -6.28 3.00 -0.15
CA TRP A 109 -5.87 4.24 0.48
C TRP A 109 -5.97 5.40 -0.49
N ASN A 110 -6.63 6.47 -0.07
CA ASN A 110 -6.64 7.72 -0.82
C ASN A 110 -5.33 8.45 -0.50
N ALA A 111 -4.33 8.24 -1.35
CA ALA A 111 -2.97 8.72 -1.12
C ALA A 111 -2.83 10.15 -1.64
N CYS A 112 -3.12 11.11 -0.81
CA CYS A 112 -3.07 12.52 -1.20
C CYS A 112 -1.63 13.01 -1.33
N GLU A 113 -1.37 13.71 -2.43
CA GLU A 113 -0.04 14.26 -2.75
C GLU A 113 -0.19 15.59 -3.48
N ALA A 114 0.89 16.36 -3.55
CA ALA A 114 0.90 17.58 -4.34
C ALA A 114 0.72 17.23 -5.82
N ALA A 115 -0.17 17.94 -6.50
CA ALA A 115 -0.31 17.80 -7.95
C ALA A 115 0.93 18.37 -8.64
N PRO A 116 1.38 17.74 -9.76
CA PRO A 116 2.53 18.23 -10.52
C PRO A 116 2.26 19.58 -11.18
#